data_160aa3765726fad20c00f1bfd673764b
#
_entry.id   160aa3765726fad20c00f1bfd673764b
#
_cell.length_a   1.000
_cell.length_b   1.000
_cell.length_c   1.000
_cell.angle_alpha   90.00
_cell.angle_beta   90.00
_cell.angle_gamma   90.00
#
_symmetry.space_group_name_H-M   'P 1'
#
loop_
_entity.id
_entity.type
_entity.pdbx_description
1 polymer ?
#
loop_
_entity_poly.entity_id
_entity_poly.type
_entity_poly.pdbx_seq_one_letter_code
_entity_poly.pdbx_strand_id
1 'polypeptide(L)'
;APVTTCYDVKADLLKLQVRSHIQVERKLTHMARVYNFSAGPAVLPEEVLQQAANEMLDYEGCGMSVMEMSHRSPEFTKIITEAEQDLRDLLDIPDNYQVLFLQGGDSLIFASLFQNLATNGKADYIVTGSWSKKALKEGQILGDVKVVASGEDDNFSRIPDLSDLDIRDDASFVYMCENETIHGNRIHELPNTK
;
A
#
# COMPACT_ATOMS: atom_id res chain seq x y z
N ALA A 1 -30.17 6.08 55.35
CA ALA A 1 -29.77 5.09 54.34
C ALA A 1 -29.90 5.72 52.96
N PRO A 2 -28.87 5.75 52.14
CA PRO A 2 -28.99 6.28 50.78
C PRO A 2 -29.67 5.21 49.90
N VAL A 3 -30.71 5.61 49.18
CA VAL A 3 -31.38 4.81 48.16
C VAL A 3 -30.46 4.80 46.94
N THR A 4 -29.87 3.66 46.66
CA THR A 4 -29.13 3.44 45.39
C THR A 4 -30.15 3.17 44.31
N THR A 5 -30.40 4.16 43.46
CA THR A 5 -31.15 3.96 42.22
C THR A 5 -30.29 3.15 41.26
N CYS A 6 -30.70 1.92 41.01
CA CYS A 6 -30.15 1.12 39.90
C CYS A 6 -30.53 1.80 38.57
N TYR A 7 -29.57 2.44 37.93
CA TYR A 7 -29.74 2.88 36.58
C TYR A 7 -29.80 1.64 35.66
N ASP A 8 -30.84 1.57 34.86
CA ASP A 8 -30.98 0.49 33.88
C ASP A 8 -30.07 0.76 32.68
N VAL A 9 -28.81 0.37 32.87
CA VAL A 9 -27.73 0.53 31.87
C VAL A 9 -28.11 -0.12 30.51
N LYS A 10 -28.97 -1.18 30.56
CA LYS A 10 -29.44 -1.84 29.33
C LYS A 10 -30.40 -0.96 28.52
N ALA A 11 -31.31 -0.25 29.20
CA ALA A 11 -32.26 0.63 28.49
C ALA A 11 -31.57 1.84 27.87
N ASP A 12 -30.53 2.38 28.50
CA ASP A 12 -29.78 3.51 27.98
C ASP A 12 -28.79 3.09 26.86
N LEU A 13 -28.20 1.91 26.94
CA LEU A 13 -27.41 1.32 25.84
C LEU A 13 -28.28 1.04 24.61
N LEU A 14 -29.49 0.52 24.79
CA LEU A 14 -30.44 0.29 23.69
C LEU A 14 -30.86 1.60 23.00
N LYS A 15 -31.09 2.66 23.79
CA LYS A 15 -31.41 4.00 23.23
C LYS A 15 -30.23 4.63 22.48
N LEU A 16 -29.01 4.41 22.94
CA LEU A 16 -27.80 4.85 22.25
C LEU A 16 -27.58 4.08 20.95
N GLN A 17 -27.77 2.77 20.93
CA GLN A 17 -27.70 1.94 19.73
C GLN A 17 -28.77 2.31 18.70
N VAL A 18 -30.01 2.52 19.10
CA VAL A 18 -31.10 2.95 18.19
C VAL A 18 -30.83 4.34 17.64
N ARG A 19 -30.31 5.28 18.45
CA ARG A 19 -29.94 6.62 17.97
C ARG A 19 -28.76 6.59 16.99
N SER A 20 -27.75 5.75 17.23
CA SER A 20 -26.60 5.59 16.33
C SER A 20 -27.03 4.96 15.01
N HIS A 21 -27.92 3.94 15.01
CA HIS A 21 -28.45 3.33 13.78
C HIS A 21 -29.27 4.34 12.96
N ILE A 22 -30.16 5.09 13.60
CA ILE A 22 -31.00 6.10 12.92
C ILE A 22 -30.14 7.24 12.35
N GLN A 23 -29.05 7.64 13.01
CA GLN A 23 -28.12 8.64 12.48
C GLN A 23 -27.26 8.11 11.34
N VAL A 24 -26.89 6.85 11.36
CA VAL A 24 -26.13 6.21 10.27
C VAL A 24 -27.03 6.04 9.05
N GLU A 25 -28.26 5.55 9.20
CA GLU A 25 -29.21 5.45 8.08
C GLU A 25 -29.57 6.81 7.44
N ARG A 26 -29.71 7.87 8.25
CA ARG A 26 -29.98 9.23 7.71
C ARG A 26 -28.79 9.85 7.00
N LYS A 27 -27.54 9.47 7.35
CA LYS A 27 -26.33 9.96 6.67
C LYS A 27 -26.04 9.23 5.37
N LEU A 28 -26.45 7.98 5.24
CA LEU A 28 -26.20 7.17 4.04
C LEU A 28 -27.09 7.55 2.84
N THR A 29 -28.21 8.24 3.05
CA THR A 29 -29.20 8.49 1.99
C THR A 29 -28.90 9.65 1.05
N HIS A 30 -27.87 10.49 1.26
CA HIS A 30 -27.62 11.65 0.37
C HIS A 30 -26.19 12.21 0.35
N MET A 31 -25.15 11.40 0.44
CA MET A 31 -23.81 11.92 0.17
C MET A 31 -23.36 11.51 -1.23
N ALA A 32 -23.45 12.46 -2.16
CA ALA A 32 -22.77 12.29 -3.45
C ALA A 32 -21.26 12.11 -3.18
N ARG A 33 -20.70 10.99 -3.67
CA ARG A 33 -19.25 10.76 -3.55
C ARG A 33 -18.51 11.82 -4.35
N VAL A 34 -17.45 12.35 -3.76
CA VAL A 34 -16.57 13.30 -4.44
C VAL A 34 -15.69 12.56 -5.46
N TYR A 35 -15.30 13.25 -6.52
CA TYR A 35 -14.23 12.76 -7.40
C TYR A 35 -12.90 12.84 -6.65
N ASN A 36 -12.35 11.69 -6.31
CA ASN A 36 -11.09 11.58 -5.60
C ASN A 36 -9.98 11.14 -6.56
N PHE A 37 -9.02 12.03 -6.80
CA PHE A 37 -7.85 11.78 -7.65
C PHE A 37 -6.57 11.66 -6.82
N SER A 38 -6.66 11.35 -5.52
CA SER A 38 -5.48 11.17 -4.67
C SER A 38 -4.64 10.00 -5.15
N ALA A 39 -3.36 10.23 -5.33
CA ALA A 39 -2.39 9.18 -5.64
C ALA A 39 -2.12 8.33 -4.40
N GLY A 40 -2.18 7.02 -4.55
CA GLY A 40 -2.04 6.05 -3.47
C GLY A 40 -3.37 5.68 -2.83
N PRO A 41 -4.01 6.53 -1.98
CA PRO A 41 -5.35 6.23 -1.44
C PRO A 41 -6.42 6.47 -2.52
N ALA A 42 -6.49 5.58 -3.48
CA ALA A 42 -7.35 5.67 -4.65
C ALA A 42 -8.85 5.53 -4.31
N VAL A 43 -9.71 5.85 -5.27
CA VAL A 43 -11.13 5.53 -5.21
C VAL A 43 -11.33 4.02 -5.23
N LEU A 44 -12.08 3.50 -4.26
CA LEU A 44 -12.55 2.12 -4.27
C LEU A 44 -13.93 2.03 -4.93
N PRO A 45 -14.26 0.92 -5.61
CA PRO A 45 -15.61 0.65 -6.06
C PRO A 45 -16.61 0.72 -4.90
N GLU A 46 -17.80 1.25 -5.16
CA GLU A 46 -18.80 1.45 -4.10
C GLU A 46 -19.30 0.12 -3.53
N GLU A 47 -19.41 -0.88 -4.38
CA GLU A 47 -19.82 -2.24 -4.02
C GLU A 47 -18.83 -2.86 -3.02
N VAL A 48 -17.53 -2.65 -3.20
CA VAL A 48 -16.48 -3.13 -2.28
C VAL A 48 -16.61 -2.43 -0.91
N LEU A 49 -16.84 -1.12 -0.91
CA LEU A 49 -17.05 -0.36 0.33
C LEU A 49 -18.32 -0.80 1.06
N GLN A 50 -19.40 -1.07 0.32
CA GLN A 50 -20.66 -1.54 0.90
C GLN A 50 -20.50 -2.95 1.47
N GLN A 51 -19.81 -3.84 0.78
CA GLN A 51 -19.51 -5.17 1.29
C GLN A 51 -18.68 -5.09 2.58
N ALA A 52 -17.60 -4.33 2.59
CA ALA A 52 -16.77 -4.13 3.77
C ALA A 52 -17.57 -3.55 4.97
N ALA A 53 -18.51 -2.62 4.69
CA ALA A 53 -19.37 -2.07 5.73
C ALA A 53 -20.35 -3.11 6.30
N ASN A 54 -20.91 -3.96 5.46
CA ASN A 54 -21.84 -5.01 5.87
C ASN A 54 -21.14 -6.11 6.70
N GLU A 55 -19.89 -6.43 6.37
CA GLU A 55 -19.07 -7.46 7.02
C GLU A 55 -18.26 -6.91 8.21
N MET A 56 -18.35 -5.61 8.51
CA MET A 56 -17.53 -4.96 9.54
C MET A 56 -17.72 -5.55 10.93
N LEU A 57 -18.91 -6.03 11.28
CA LEU A 57 -19.19 -6.64 12.60
C LEU A 57 -19.19 -8.16 12.56
N ASP A 58 -19.43 -8.76 11.40
CA ASP A 58 -19.60 -10.21 11.27
C ASP A 58 -19.24 -10.64 9.83
N TYR A 59 -18.01 -11.09 9.65
CA TYR A 59 -17.53 -11.60 8.38
C TYR A 59 -18.12 -12.99 8.10
N GLU A 60 -18.96 -13.09 7.08
CA GLU A 60 -19.58 -14.36 6.61
C GLU A 60 -20.26 -15.19 7.73
N GLY A 61 -20.76 -14.56 8.78
CA GLY A 61 -21.44 -15.27 9.87
C GLY A 61 -20.50 -15.92 10.90
N CYS A 62 -19.21 -15.60 10.89
CA CYS A 62 -18.25 -16.15 11.86
C CYS A 62 -18.32 -15.47 13.25
N GLY A 63 -19.13 -14.42 13.40
CA GLY A 63 -19.33 -13.69 14.64
C GLY A 63 -18.22 -12.71 15.02
N MET A 64 -17.30 -12.39 14.09
CA MET A 64 -16.25 -11.41 14.34
C MET A 64 -15.90 -10.62 13.07
N SER A 65 -15.34 -9.43 13.27
CA SER A 65 -14.78 -8.60 12.21
C SER A 65 -13.47 -9.20 11.67
N VAL A 66 -13.17 -8.97 10.38
CA VAL A 66 -11.82 -9.24 9.84
C VAL A 66 -10.73 -8.54 10.64
N MET A 67 -11.00 -7.36 11.21
CA MET A 67 -10.07 -6.59 12.04
C MET A 67 -9.73 -7.27 13.38
N GLU A 68 -10.56 -8.21 13.84
CA GLU A 68 -10.40 -8.94 15.11
C GLU A 68 -9.82 -10.35 14.92
N MET A 69 -9.72 -10.82 13.67
CA MET A 69 -9.26 -12.17 13.36
C MET A 69 -7.77 -12.35 13.62
N SER A 70 -7.41 -13.52 14.12
CA SER A 70 -6.03 -13.97 14.06
C SER A 70 -5.62 -14.24 12.61
N HIS A 71 -4.43 -13.80 12.20
CA HIS A 71 -3.87 -14.14 10.89
C HIS A 71 -3.67 -15.66 10.66
N ARG A 72 -3.86 -16.48 11.70
CA ARG A 72 -3.78 -17.96 11.67
C ARG A 72 -5.15 -18.61 11.74
N SER A 73 -6.24 -17.85 11.80
CA SER A 73 -7.57 -18.43 11.79
C SER A 73 -7.91 -18.99 10.39
N PRO A 74 -8.80 -20.00 10.31
CA PRO A 74 -9.25 -20.53 9.03
C PRO A 74 -9.89 -19.47 8.13
N GLU A 75 -10.67 -18.56 8.72
CA GLU A 75 -11.35 -17.47 8.02
C GLU A 75 -10.33 -16.53 7.37
N PHE A 76 -9.32 -16.08 8.14
CA PHE A 76 -8.28 -15.22 7.60
C PHE A 76 -7.40 -15.94 6.56
N THR A 77 -7.12 -17.21 6.78
CA THR A 77 -6.37 -18.04 5.81
C THR A 77 -7.13 -18.12 4.49
N LYS A 78 -8.46 -18.26 4.52
CA LYS A 78 -9.30 -18.22 3.32
C LYS A 78 -9.13 -16.88 2.60
N ILE A 79 -9.29 -15.75 3.31
CA ILE A 79 -9.18 -14.40 2.74
C ILE A 79 -7.84 -14.20 2.03
N ILE A 80 -6.73 -14.51 2.70
CA ILE A 80 -5.40 -14.24 2.13
C ILE A 80 -5.07 -15.18 0.96
N THR A 81 -5.56 -16.42 1.00
CA THR A 81 -5.36 -17.37 -0.09
C THR A 81 -6.17 -16.97 -1.34
N GLU A 82 -7.43 -16.54 -1.16
CA GLU A 82 -8.25 -16.04 -2.25
C GLU A 82 -7.65 -14.76 -2.84
N ALA A 83 -7.19 -13.82 -2.01
CA ALA A 83 -6.53 -12.60 -2.48
C ALA A 83 -5.25 -12.89 -3.28
N GLU A 84 -4.46 -13.90 -2.88
CA GLU A 84 -3.29 -14.32 -3.66
C GLU A 84 -3.71 -14.91 -5.00
N GLN A 85 -4.73 -15.78 -5.02
CA GLN A 85 -5.21 -16.39 -6.25
C GLN A 85 -5.76 -15.35 -7.22
N ASP A 86 -6.56 -14.40 -6.72
CA ASP A 86 -7.09 -13.30 -7.53
C ASP A 86 -5.96 -12.47 -8.17
N LEU A 87 -4.89 -12.18 -7.43
CA LEU A 87 -3.73 -11.48 -7.99
C LEU A 87 -3.02 -12.31 -9.07
N ARG A 88 -2.88 -13.61 -8.86
CA ARG A 88 -2.28 -14.51 -9.85
C ARG A 88 -3.09 -14.55 -11.13
N ASP A 89 -4.39 -14.66 -11.02
CA ASP A 89 -5.31 -14.73 -12.15
C ASP A 89 -5.39 -13.40 -12.91
N LEU A 90 -5.43 -12.25 -12.20
CA LEU A 90 -5.53 -10.93 -12.80
C LEU A 90 -4.25 -10.46 -13.49
N LEU A 91 -3.08 -10.89 -13.00
CA LEU A 91 -1.78 -10.43 -13.47
C LEU A 91 -1.00 -11.51 -14.22
N ASP A 92 -1.61 -12.68 -14.46
CA ASP A 92 -0.97 -13.85 -15.10
C ASP A 92 0.37 -14.22 -14.42
N ILE A 93 0.39 -14.22 -13.04
CA ILE A 93 1.60 -14.51 -12.27
C ILE A 93 1.92 -16.01 -12.36
N PRO A 94 3.05 -16.41 -12.96
CA PRO A 94 3.41 -17.81 -13.10
C PRO A 94 3.85 -18.42 -11.76
N ASP A 95 3.77 -19.76 -11.65
CA ASP A 95 3.99 -20.53 -10.42
C ASP A 95 5.42 -20.41 -9.85
N ASN A 96 6.40 -20.01 -10.67
CA ASN A 96 7.77 -19.79 -10.23
C ASN A 96 7.99 -18.45 -9.50
N TYR A 97 6.92 -17.62 -9.34
CA TYR A 97 6.93 -16.42 -8.52
C TYR A 97 6.15 -16.65 -7.22
N GLN A 98 6.60 -16.03 -6.15
CA GLN A 98 5.87 -15.97 -4.90
C GLN A 98 5.22 -14.60 -4.73
N VAL A 99 3.95 -14.58 -4.29
CA VAL A 99 3.24 -13.37 -3.88
C VAL A 99 3.44 -13.19 -2.38
N LEU A 100 3.92 -12.02 -1.97
CA LEU A 100 4.21 -11.71 -0.57
C LEU A 100 3.42 -10.47 -0.14
N PHE A 101 2.59 -10.61 0.89
CA PHE A 101 1.90 -9.49 1.53
C PHE A 101 2.75 -8.98 2.70
N LEU A 102 3.46 -7.86 2.48
CA LEU A 102 4.40 -7.30 3.45
C LEU A 102 3.86 -5.98 4.02
N GLN A 103 4.13 -5.76 5.30
CA GLN A 103 3.87 -4.48 5.94
C GLN A 103 4.98 -3.45 5.65
N GLY A 104 4.72 -2.17 5.94
CA GLY A 104 5.73 -1.10 5.90
C GLY A 104 5.72 -0.27 4.62
N GLY A 105 4.91 -0.65 3.65
CA GLY A 105 4.78 0.04 2.36
C GLY A 105 6.12 0.13 1.61
N ASP A 106 6.17 0.97 0.58
CA ASP A 106 7.37 1.14 -0.25
C ASP A 106 8.59 1.64 0.53
N SER A 107 8.38 2.37 1.63
CA SER A 107 9.50 2.84 2.46
C SER A 107 10.31 1.70 3.07
N LEU A 108 9.67 0.61 3.48
CA LEU A 108 10.39 -0.57 3.94
C LEU A 108 10.99 -1.37 2.78
N ILE A 109 10.32 -1.39 1.63
CA ILE A 109 10.81 -2.08 0.43
C ILE A 109 12.12 -1.47 -0.06
N PHE A 110 12.32 -0.16 0.01
CA PHE A 110 13.58 0.48 -0.38
C PHE A 110 14.79 -0.12 0.35
N ALA A 111 14.69 -0.27 1.68
CA ALA A 111 15.72 -0.91 2.48
C ALA A 111 15.83 -2.41 2.20
N SER A 112 14.70 -3.10 2.08
CA SER A 112 14.65 -4.56 1.84
C SER A 112 15.27 -4.94 0.50
N LEU A 113 15.04 -4.16 -0.57
CA LEU A 113 15.67 -4.39 -1.86
C LEU A 113 17.20 -4.36 -1.75
N PHE A 114 17.74 -3.34 -1.11
CA PHE A 114 19.18 -3.23 -0.93
C PHE A 114 19.73 -4.41 -0.12
N GLN A 115 19.11 -4.72 1.01
CA GLN A 115 19.55 -5.83 1.89
C GLN A 115 19.51 -7.20 1.20
N ASN A 116 18.56 -7.43 0.30
CA ASN A 116 18.40 -8.72 -0.37
C ASN A 116 19.19 -8.83 -1.68
N LEU A 117 19.36 -7.73 -2.42
CA LEU A 117 19.93 -7.76 -3.77
C LEU A 117 21.38 -7.25 -3.84
N ALA A 118 21.80 -6.33 -2.96
CA ALA A 118 23.15 -5.78 -2.98
C ALA A 118 24.18 -6.74 -2.37
N THR A 119 24.43 -7.87 -3.05
CA THR A 119 25.30 -8.95 -2.55
C THR A 119 26.74 -8.53 -2.26
N ASN A 120 27.22 -7.48 -2.94
CA ASN A 120 28.54 -6.87 -2.74
C ASN A 120 28.45 -5.47 -2.10
N GLY A 121 27.26 -5.06 -1.64
CA GLY A 121 27.02 -3.75 -1.02
C GLY A 121 27.00 -2.58 -1.98
N LYS A 122 26.86 -2.80 -3.31
CA LYS A 122 26.88 -1.75 -4.34
C LYS A 122 25.61 -1.77 -5.19
N ALA A 123 25.03 -0.60 -5.42
CA ALA A 123 23.90 -0.43 -6.30
C ALA A 123 23.89 0.94 -7.00
N ASP A 124 23.31 1.02 -8.19
CA ASP A 124 23.19 2.24 -8.96
C ASP A 124 21.73 2.72 -8.98
N TYR A 125 21.53 4.05 -8.98
CA TYR A 125 20.22 4.65 -8.81
C TYR A 125 19.91 5.66 -9.91
N ILE A 126 18.69 5.59 -10.45
CA ILE A 126 18.09 6.60 -11.30
C ILE A 126 17.10 7.41 -10.45
N VAL A 127 17.31 8.72 -10.33
CA VAL A 127 16.57 9.61 -9.45
C VAL A 127 15.68 10.53 -10.27
N THR A 128 14.38 10.22 -10.31
CA THR A 128 13.39 10.91 -11.15
C THR A 128 12.33 11.66 -10.35
N GLY A 129 12.41 11.62 -9.01
CA GLY A 129 11.47 12.32 -8.15
C GLY A 129 11.69 12.05 -6.66
N SER A 130 10.68 12.34 -5.86
CA SER A 130 10.75 12.23 -4.41
C SER A 130 10.86 10.78 -3.92
N TRP A 131 10.23 9.83 -4.60
CA TRP A 131 10.25 8.43 -4.18
C TRP A 131 11.61 7.78 -4.47
N SER A 132 12.14 7.95 -5.67
CA SER A 132 13.50 7.48 -6.00
C SER A 132 14.56 8.16 -5.15
N LYS A 133 14.38 9.44 -4.77
CA LYS A 133 15.27 10.14 -3.84
C LYS A 133 15.22 9.55 -2.41
N LYS A 134 14.04 9.11 -1.94
CA LYS A 134 13.93 8.38 -0.67
C LYS A 134 14.62 7.03 -0.73
N ALA A 135 14.40 6.27 -1.80
CA ALA A 135 15.07 4.99 -2.01
C ALA A 135 16.60 5.13 -2.04
N LEU A 136 17.11 6.16 -2.72
CA LEU A 136 18.54 6.49 -2.72
C LEU A 136 19.08 6.73 -1.30
N LYS A 137 18.34 7.49 -0.47
CA LYS A 137 18.74 7.75 0.93
C LYS A 137 18.82 6.48 1.76
N GLU A 138 17.88 5.56 1.61
CA GLU A 138 17.92 4.26 2.28
C GLU A 138 19.13 3.43 1.79
N GLY A 139 19.39 3.41 0.49
CA GLY A 139 20.57 2.76 -0.07
C GLY A 139 21.89 3.34 0.46
N GLN A 140 21.98 4.67 0.61
CA GLN A 140 23.16 5.36 1.16
C GLN A 140 23.48 4.99 2.63
N ILE A 141 22.46 4.62 3.40
CA ILE A 141 22.63 4.14 4.77
C ILE A 141 23.21 2.71 4.78
N LEU A 142 22.84 1.91 3.79
CA LEU A 142 23.09 0.47 3.76
C LEU A 142 24.36 0.08 2.99
N GLY A 143 24.84 0.93 2.06
CA GLY A 143 26.03 0.60 1.27
C GLY A 143 26.49 1.70 0.31
N ASP A 144 27.27 1.28 -0.66
CA ASP A 144 27.86 2.16 -1.69
C ASP A 144 26.89 2.31 -2.87
N VAL A 145 26.34 3.51 -3.02
CA VAL A 145 25.39 3.83 -4.08
C VAL A 145 25.91 4.93 -5.00
N LYS A 146 25.65 4.77 -6.30
CA LYS A 146 25.96 5.76 -7.34
C LYS A 146 24.67 6.23 -8.00
N VAL A 147 24.53 7.54 -8.18
CA VAL A 147 23.47 8.10 -9.01
C VAL A 147 23.95 8.12 -10.47
N VAL A 148 23.27 7.39 -11.34
CA VAL A 148 23.64 7.26 -12.75
C VAL A 148 22.82 8.18 -13.66
N ALA A 149 21.66 8.63 -13.20
CA ALA A 149 20.89 9.70 -13.82
C ALA A 149 20.03 10.41 -12.78
N SER A 150 19.84 11.72 -12.93
CA SER A 150 19.01 12.52 -12.03
C SER A 150 18.28 13.63 -12.76
N GLY A 151 17.01 13.85 -12.41
CA GLY A 151 16.21 15.00 -12.83
C GLY A 151 16.20 16.12 -11.79
N GLU A 152 17.06 16.08 -10.74
CA GLU A 152 17.02 17.03 -9.63
C GLU A 152 17.32 18.46 -10.06
N ASP A 153 18.22 18.67 -11.04
CA ASP A 153 18.64 19.99 -11.51
C ASP A 153 17.49 20.80 -12.13
N ASP A 154 16.47 20.14 -12.66
CA ASP A 154 15.27 20.78 -13.21
C ASP A 154 14.01 20.55 -12.35
N ASN A 155 14.20 20.25 -11.07
CA ASN A 155 13.11 20.04 -10.13
C ASN A 155 12.22 18.84 -10.49
N PHE A 156 12.78 17.83 -11.15
CA PHE A 156 12.05 16.65 -11.64
C PHE A 156 10.89 16.99 -12.58
N SER A 157 11.02 18.06 -13.38
CA SER A 157 9.98 18.45 -14.33
C SER A 157 9.89 17.50 -15.54
N ARG A 158 10.88 16.65 -15.73
CA ARG A 158 10.98 15.65 -16.81
C ARG A 158 11.84 14.47 -16.38
N ILE A 159 11.73 13.36 -17.11
CA ILE A 159 12.65 12.22 -16.99
C ILE A 159 14.00 12.62 -17.61
N PRO A 160 15.13 12.38 -16.95
CA PRO A 160 16.45 12.58 -17.54
C PRO A 160 16.68 11.62 -18.72
N ASP A 161 17.68 11.91 -19.55
CA ASP A 161 18.08 10.97 -20.61
C ASP A 161 18.60 9.67 -20.01
N LEU A 162 18.00 8.55 -20.40
CA LEU A 162 18.33 7.20 -19.94
C LEU A 162 19.01 6.34 -21.01
N SER A 163 19.40 6.95 -22.16
CA SER A 163 19.95 6.21 -23.30
C SER A 163 21.43 5.77 -23.11
N ASP A 164 22.18 6.51 -22.30
CA ASP A 164 23.59 6.25 -22.02
C ASP A 164 23.89 6.43 -20.53
N LEU A 165 23.63 5.36 -19.75
CA LEU A 165 23.83 5.34 -18.31
C LEU A 165 25.22 4.80 -17.97
N ASP A 166 26.01 5.57 -17.21
CA ASP A 166 27.29 5.14 -16.66
C ASP A 166 27.11 4.17 -15.47
N ILE A 167 26.53 2.99 -15.78
CA ILE A 167 26.30 1.93 -14.80
C ILE A 167 27.61 1.23 -14.46
N ARG A 168 27.87 1.01 -13.17
CA ARG A 168 29.04 0.28 -12.71
C ARG A 168 28.95 -1.20 -13.08
N ASP A 169 30.04 -1.78 -13.58
CA ASP A 169 30.08 -3.21 -13.92
C ASP A 169 29.89 -4.12 -12.70
N ASP A 170 30.18 -3.61 -11.48
CA ASP A 170 30.03 -4.33 -10.22
C ASP A 170 28.79 -3.89 -9.41
N ALA A 171 27.88 -3.12 -9.98
CA ALA A 171 26.60 -2.85 -9.34
C ALA A 171 25.75 -4.11 -9.26
N SER A 172 25.24 -4.46 -8.07
CA SER A 172 24.38 -5.62 -7.89
C SER A 172 23.02 -5.44 -8.55
N PHE A 173 22.53 -4.19 -8.63
CA PHE A 173 21.31 -3.83 -9.33
C PHE A 173 21.28 -2.34 -9.68
N VAL A 174 20.37 -1.99 -10.58
CA VAL A 174 19.99 -0.60 -10.88
C VAL A 174 18.59 -0.36 -10.33
N TYR A 175 18.43 0.64 -9.48
CA TYR A 175 17.14 1.05 -8.95
C TYR A 175 16.53 2.16 -9.80
N MET A 176 15.24 2.05 -10.10
CA MET A 176 14.43 3.13 -10.65
C MET A 176 13.03 3.12 -10.04
N CYS A 177 12.37 4.27 -10.00
CA CYS A 177 10.96 4.39 -9.71
C CYS A 177 10.20 4.61 -11.02
N GLU A 178 9.38 3.64 -11.44
CA GLU A 178 8.64 3.73 -12.70
C GLU A 178 7.68 4.92 -12.70
N ASN A 179 7.01 5.17 -11.56
CA ASN A 179 5.96 6.18 -11.45
C ASN A 179 6.15 7.05 -10.20
N GLU A 180 6.66 8.24 -10.40
CA GLU A 180 6.83 9.28 -9.38
C GLU A 180 5.53 10.05 -9.16
N THR A 181 4.66 9.55 -8.29
CA THR A 181 3.30 10.06 -8.09
C THR A 181 3.23 11.51 -7.60
N ILE A 182 4.27 12.02 -6.93
CA ILE A 182 4.33 13.42 -6.46
C ILE A 182 4.63 14.38 -7.62
N HIS A 183 5.58 14.01 -8.50
CA HIS A 183 6.02 14.85 -9.63
C HIS A 183 5.25 14.58 -10.93
N GLY A 184 4.52 13.44 -10.99
CA GLY A 184 3.79 13.04 -12.17
C GLY A 184 4.67 12.48 -13.30
N ASN A 185 5.92 12.13 -12.98
CA ASN A 185 6.84 11.52 -13.93
C ASN A 185 6.63 10.01 -14.03
N ARG A 186 6.69 9.47 -15.23
CA ARG A 186 6.63 8.02 -15.47
C ARG A 186 7.66 7.59 -16.50
N ILE A 187 8.38 6.51 -16.20
CA ILE A 187 9.29 5.83 -17.13
C ILE A 187 8.45 4.78 -17.88
N HIS A 188 8.33 4.93 -19.19
CA HIS A 188 7.51 4.04 -20.03
C HIS A 188 8.29 2.86 -20.61
N GLU A 189 9.59 3.02 -20.77
CA GLU A 189 10.49 2.00 -21.31
C GLU A 189 11.64 1.77 -20.35
N LEU A 190 11.94 0.49 -20.08
CA LEU A 190 13.06 0.16 -19.21
C LEU A 190 14.37 0.61 -19.85
N PRO A 191 15.26 1.28 -19.11
CA PRO A 191 16.57 1.63 -19.62
C PRO A 191 17.41 0.37 -19.88
N ASN A 192 18.32 0.47 -20.83
CA ASN A 192 19.29 -0.60 -21.05
C ASN A 192 20.29 -0.61 -19.89
N THR A 193 20.30 -1.67 -19.11
CA THR A 193 21.18 -1.84 -17.94
C THR A 193 22.32 -2.85 -18.17
N LYS A 194 22.53 -3.25 -19.44
CA LYS A 194 23.47 -4.30 -19.91
C LYS A 194 23.09 -5.73 -19.54
#